data_476ef8c63c39d38fb47990d31df63d03
#
_entry.id   476ef8c63c39d38fb47990d31df63d03
#
_cell.length_a   1.000
_cell.length_b   1.000
_cell.length_c   1.000
_cell.angle_alpha   90.00
_cell.angle_beta   90.00
_cell.angle_gamma   90.00
#
_symmetry.space_group_name_H-M   'P 1'
#
loop_
_entity.id
_entity.type
_entity.pdbx_description
1 polymer ?
#
loop_
_entity_poly.entity_id
_entity_poly.type
_entity_poly.pdbx_seq_one_letter_code
_entity_poly.pdbx_strand_id
1 'polypeptide(L)'
;MIDVEKEEQAVPRALLVGEPGNNLQELKNLVLTLGMDVIQRLTLSRMEVHPAYGIGKGKAQEIADLARQIEADCIIFDFNLEPRKQRNWEELAGISCFDRQEVIIRIFAQRAQTKEAVLQVELARLSYSLPRLAHMNKDMARQRGGAFGAKGAGETQLELDQRLVREKISAIKRELAEIELNRQTQRKQRDKMPSCALVGYTNAGKSSLLNALTGADAYVENKLFATLDPLTRKLPLNESAGVLITDTVGFVSNLPHHLIDAFKSTLEEAVYADLLLLVLDSSDPEAEAQYETVCNVLEDIGAEKNPRLILLNKVDKADDENHTLQKMRIKFPDAILISAKDETGFLDLKSKIYELLYGDVAEYIIPVTQTVLINELKKAGCIEKEEWLDDGVHITARATGRLLALCSPFLKK
;
A
#
# COMPACT_ATOMS: atom_id res chain seq x y z
N MET A 1 8.44 -36.88 -28.75
CA MET A 1 8.87 -36.12 -27.58
C MET A 1 9.75 -35.02 -28.11
N ILE A 2 9.26 -33.81 -28.21
CA ILE A 2 10.03 -32.63 -28.58
C ILE A 2 10.30 -31.95 -27.26
N ASP A 3 11.55 -32.04 -26.80
CA ASP A 3 12.06 -31.27 -25.67
C ASP A 3 11.99 -29.79 -26.07
N VAL A 4 11.04 -29.08 -25.48
CA VAL A 4 11.02 -27.63 -25.51
C VAL A 4 12.02 -27.20 -24.44
N GLU A 5 13.27 -27.00 -24.86
CA GLU A 5 14.24 -26.24 -24.07
C GLU A 5 13.59 -24.90 -23.72
N LYS A 6 13.29 -24.70 -22.43
CA LYS A 6 13.00 -23.38 -21.89
C LYS A 6 14.31 -22.60 -22.06
N GLU A 7 14.35 -21.71 -23.07
CA GLU A 7 15.36 -20.66 -23.11
C GLU A 7 15.31 -19.95 -21.75
N GLU A 8 16.37 -20.10 -20.96
CA GLU A 8 16.58 -19.27 -19.77
C GLU A 8 16.65 -17.83 -20.27
N GLN A 9 15.54 -17.11 -20.15
CA GLN A 9 15.53 -15.68 -20.45
C GLN A 9 16.52 -15.02 -19.50
N ALA A 10 17.59 -14.46 -20.06
CA ALA A 10 18.59 -13.73 -19.29
C ALA A 10 17.90 -12.65 -18.44
N VAL A 11 18.25 -12.58 -17.16
CA VAL A 11 17.69 -11.59 -16.22
C VAL A 11 18.07 -10.19 -16.71
N PRO A 12 17.11 -9.28 -16.96
CA PRO A 12 17.42 -7.94 -17.46
C PRO A 12 18.29 -7.16 -16.46
N ARG A 13 19.27 -6.45 -16.98
CA ARG A 13 20.31 -5.71 -16.23
C ARG A 13 20.01 -4.23 -16.21
N ALA A 14 19.86 -3.62 -15.03
CA ALA A 14 19.47 -2.23 -14.86
C ALA A 14 20.60 -1.33 -14.31
N LEU A 15 20.74 -0.14 -14.90
CA LEU A 15 21.46 0.99 -14.33
C LEU A 15 20.45 1.87 -13.59
N LEU A 16 20.66 2.15 -12.29
CA LEU A 16 19.80 3.06 -11.53
C LEU A 16 20.41 4.46 -11.47
N VAL A 17 19.55 5.47 -11.64
CA VAL A 17 19.95 6.89 -11.60
C VAL A 17 19.02 7.63 -10.64
N GLY A 18 19.58 8.26 -9.61
CA GLY A 18 18.85 8.99 -8.58
C GLY A 18 19.22 10.44 -8.41
N GLU A 19 18.35 11.15 -7.71
CA GLU A 19 18.54 12.54 -7.31
C GLU A 19 19.68 12.69 -6.28
N PRO A 20 20.22 13.91 -6.12
CA PRO A 20 21.25 14.17 -5.11
C PRO A 20 20.78 13.79 -3.69
N GLY A 21 21.64 13.09 -2.95
CA GLY A 21 21.35 12.64 -1.58
C GLY A 21 20.52 11.36 -1.48
N ASN A 22 19.97 10.84 -2.57
CA ASN A 22 19.23 9.59 -2.58
C ASN A 22 20.19 8.38 -2.60
N ASN A 23 20.04 7.44 -1.67
CA ASN A 23 20.85 6.23 -1.60
C ASN A 23 20.43 5.13 -2.60
N LEU A 24 19.31 5.31 -3.29
CA LEU A 24 18.73 4.38 -4.26
C LEU A 24 18.44 2.97 -3.70
N GLN A 25 18.41 2.82 -2.39
CA GLN A 25 18.20 1.49 -1.80
C GLN A 25 16.76 1.00 -2.02
N GLU A 26 15.78 1.88 -1.91
CA GLU A 26 14.39 1.55 -2.15
C GLU A 26 14.13 1.22 -3.62
N LEU A 27 14.64 2.04 -4.56
CA LEU A 27 14.54 1.75 -6.00
C LEU A 27 15.22 0.43 -6.35
N LYS A 28 16.39 0.15 -5.77
CA LYS A 28 17.05 -1.15 -5.93
C LYS A 28 16.13 -2.30 -5.51
N ASN A 29 15.49 -2.20 -4.35
CA ASN A 29 14.60 -3.24 -3.84
C ASN A 29 13.35 -3.41 -4.73
N LEU A 30 12.82 -2.32 -5.31
CA LEU A 30 11.74 -2.37 -6.30
C LEU A 30 12.18 -3.14 -7.57
N VAL A 31 13.34 -2.82 -8.10
CA VAL A 31 13.88 -3.44 -9.33
C VAL A 31 14.18 -4.92 -9.11
N LEU A 32 14.75 -5.29 -7.97
CA LEU A 32 14.96 -6.70 -7.60
C LEU A 32 13.61 -7.44 -7.42
N THR A 33 12.59 -6.77 -6.88
CA THR A 33 11.24 -7.34 -6.76
C THR A 33 10.61 -7.62 -8.12
N LEU A 34 10.90 -6.78 -9.11
CA LEU A 34 10.47 -6.98 -10.51
C LEU A 34 11.21 -8.16 -11.20
N GLY A 35 12.26 -8.68 -10.59
CA GLY A 35 13.06 -9.78 -11.15
C GLY A 35 14.16 -9.30 -12.10
N MET A 36 14.67 -8.09 -11.92
CA MET A 36 15.76 -7.51 -12.70
C MET A 36 17.00 -7.36 -11.83
N ASP A 37 18.18 -7.48 -12.43
CA ASP A 37 19.46 -7.28 -11.73
C ASP A 37 19.89 -5.80 -11.77
N VAL A 38 20.40 -5.30 -10.65
CA VAL A 38 20.95 -3.95 -10.55
C VAL A 38 22.46 -4.01 -10.65
N ILE A 39 22.99 -3.61 -11.82
CA ILE A 39 24.42 -3.67 -12.09
C ILE A 39 25.16 -2.51 -11.45
N GLN A 40 24.60 -1.30 -11.55
CA GLN A 40 25.21 -0.10 -11.01
C GLN A 40 24.18 0.91 -10.55
N ARG A 41 24.53 1.68 -9.54
CA ARG A 41 23.74 2.82 -9.03
C ARG A 41 24.55 4.10 -9.19
N LEU A 42 23.91 5.15 -9.67
CA LEU A 42 24.50 6.46 -9.87
C LEU A 42 23.61 7.51 -9.23
N THR A 43 24.13 8.21 -8.23
CA THR A 43 23.45 9.38 -7.65
C THR A 43 24.01 10.65 -8.27
N LEU A 44 23.13 11.53 -8.74
CA LEU A 44 23.51 12.81 -9.31
C LEU A 44 24.06 13.74 -8.23
N SER A 45 25.07 14.53 -8.56
CA SER A 45 25.61 15.54 -7.62
C SER A 45 24.71 16.77 -7.50
N ARG A 46 23.95 17.08 -8.57
CA ARG A 46 22.97 18.17 -8.63
C ARG A 46 21.91 17.88 -9.69
N MET A 47 20.72 18.43 -9.50
CA MET A 47 19.69 18.47 -10.54
C MET A 47 19.82 19.78 -11.31
N GLU A 48 19.89 19.68 -12.63
CA GLU A 48 19.81 20.82 -13.54
C GLU A 48 18.52 20.70 -14.35
N VAL A 49 17.72 21.78 -14.38
CA VAL A 49 16.49 21.79 -15.16
C VAL A 49 16.84 21.93 -16.64
N HIS A 50 17.10 20.81 -17.31
CA HIS A 50 17.31 20.80 -18.76
C HIS A 50 16.04 20.30 -19.50
N PRO A 51 15.54 21.02 -20.51
CA PRO A 51 14.26 20.70 -21.15
C PRO A 51 14.22 19.33 -21.81
N ALA A 52 15.37 18.84 -22.30
CA ALA A 52 15.43 17.59 -23.04
C ALA A 52 15.56 16.34 -22.17
N TYR A 53 16.34 16.40 -21.09
CA TYR A 53 16.72 15.23 -20.30
C TYR A 53 16.36 15.36 -18.81
N GLY A 54 16.00 16.55 -18.33
CA GLY A 54 15.82 16.82 -16.89
C GLY A 54 17.13 16.99 -16.13
N ILE A 55 18.26 16.74 -16.77
CA ILE A 55 19.63 16.94 -16.28
C ILE A 55 20.50 17.55 -17.38
N GLY A 56 21.67 18.09 -17.05
CA GLY A 56 22.58 18.69 -18.02
C GLY A 56 22.98 17.72 -19.14
N LYS A 57 23.06 18.22 -20.39
CA LYS A 57 23.33 17.41 -21.59
C LYS A 57 24.61 16.58 -21.50
N GLY A 58 25.70 17.16 -20.93
CA GLY A 58 26.96 16.44 -20.75
C GLY A 58 26.80 15.24 -19.81
N LYS A 59 26.09 15.44 -18.68
CA LYS A 59 25.83 14.36 -17.73
C LYS A 59 24.90 13.29 -18.30
N ALA A 60 23.93 13.69 -19.13
CA ALA A 60 23.07 12.73 -19.83
C ALA A 60 23.90 11.85 -20.78
N GLN A 61 24.86 12.43 -21.51
CA GLN A 61 25.76 11.67 -22.39
C GLN A 61 26.63 10.68 -21.57
N GLU A 62 27.22 11.13 -20.46
CA GLU A 62 28.02 10.26 -19.58
C GLU A 62 27.23 9.05 -19.07
N ILE A 63 25.95 9.26 -18.69
CA ILE A 63 25.08 8.17 -18.21
C ILE A 63 24.76 7.20 -19.35
N ALA A 64 24.45 7.70 -20.54
CA ALA A 64 24.20 6.88 -21.71
C ALA A 64 25.44 6.05 -22.12
N ASP A 65 26.63 6.64 -22.06
CA ASP A 65 27.89 5.97 -22.35
C ASP A 65 28.22 4.92 -21.28
N LEU A 66 27.99 5.24 -20.00
CA LEU A 66 28.13 4.30 -18.90
C LEU A 66 27.19 3.08 -19.08
N ALA A 67 25.91 3.31 -19.41
CA ALA A 67 24.95 2.24 -19.64
C ALA A 67 25.41 1.27 -20.74
N ARG A 68 25.98 1.81 -21.82
CA ARG A 68 26.57 0.98 -22.91
C ARG A 68 27.81 0.23 -22.43
N GLN A 69 28.69 0.89 -21.69
CA GLN A 69 29.95 0.28 -21.18
C GLN A 69 29.67 -0.91 -20.25
N ILE A 70 28.64 -0.82 -19.39
CA ILE A 70 28.27 -1.89 -18.46
C ILE A 70 27.28 -2.88 -19.06
N GLU A 71 26.94 -2.72 -20.34
CA GLU A 71 25.94 -3.54 -21.05
C GLU A 71 24.62 -3.63 -20.29
N ALA A 72 24.08 -2.47 -19.87
CA ALA A 72 22.78 -2.40 -19.24
C ALA A 72 21.67 -2.56 -20.30
N ASP A 73 20.63 -3.33 -19.97
CA ASP A 73 19.44 -3.50 -20.83
C ASP A 73 18.45 -2.33 -20.69
N CYS A 74 18.52 -1.62 -19.54
CA CYS A 74 17.69 -0.44 -19.29
C CYS A 74 18.34 0.53 -18.30
N ILE A 75 17.84 1.79 -18.34
CA ILE A 75 18.13 2.80 -17.31
C ILE A 75 16.84 3.07 -16.53
N ILE A 76 16.92 3.07 -15.19
CA ILE A 76 15.78 3.33 -14.32
C ILE A 76 16.06 4.55 -13.45
N PHE A 77 15.17 5.53 -13.55
CA PHE A 77 15.29 6.80 -12.84
C PHE A 77 14.41 6.82 -11.57
N ASP A 78 14.95 7.30 -10.46
CA ASP A 78 14.21 7.45 -9.20
C ASP A 78 13.37 8.74 -9.13
N PHE A 79 13.26 9.44 -10.20
CA PHE A 79 12.43 10.63 -10.37
C PHE A 79 11.51 10.47 -11.59
N ASN A 80 10.46 11.30 -11.62
CA ASN A 80 9.46 11.24 -12.68
C ASN A 80 10.03 11.66 -14.03
N LEU A 81 9.87 10.81 -15.05
CA LEU A 81 10.23 11.11 -16.43
C LEU A 81 8.98 11.54 -17.21
N GLU A 82 8.94 12.83 -17.56
CA GLU A 82 7.98 13.30 -18.54
C GLU A 82 8.11 12.53 -19.87
N PRO A 83 7.01 12.25 -20.59
CA PRO A 83 7.02 11.43 -21.80
C PRO A 83 8.04 11.85 -22.85
N ARG A 84 8.25 13.18 -23.03
CA ARG A 84 9.22 13.73 -23.95
C ARG A 84 10.67 13.46 -23.51
N LYS A 85 10.93 13.58 -22.20
CA LYS A 85 12.26 13.33 -21.65
C LYS A 85 12.61 11.85 -21.72
N GLN A 86 11.66 10.96 -21.41
CA GLN A 86 11.84 9.51 -21.53
C GLN A 86 12.29 9.12 -22.93
N ARG A 87 11.60 9.61 -23.95
CA ARG A 87 11.95 9.33 -25.34
C ARG A 87 13.34 9.87 -25.73
N ASN A 88 13.67 11.11 -25.33
CA ASN A 88 14.99 11.65 -25.59
C ASN A 88 16.10 10.82 -24.95
N TRP A 89 15.82 10.23 -23.77
CA TRP A 89 16.74 9.31 -23.09
C TRP A 89 16.89 7.99 -23.85
N GLU A 90 15.80 7.41 -24.34
CA GLU A 90 15.81 6.17 -25.13
C GLU A 90 16.57 6.38 -26.46
N GLU A 91 16.36 7.52 -27.12
CA GLU A 91 17.11 7.90 -28.32
C GLU A 91 18.61 8.09 -28.04
N LEU A 92 18.98 8.71 -26.91
CA LEU A 92 20.36 8.95 -26.53
C LEU A 92 21.08 7.67 -26.11
N ALA A 93 20.45 6.83 -25.29
CA ALA A 93 21.04 5.63 -24.73
C ALA A 93 20.99 4.43 -25.68
N GLY A 94 19.95 4.36 -26.54
CA GLY A 94 19.67 3.23 -27.43
C GLY A 94 19.04 2.03 -26.71
N ILE A 95 18.63 2.20 -25.46
CA ILE A 95 17.99 1.18 -24.61
C ILE A 95 16.77 1.76 -23.92
N SER A 96 15.92 0.89 -23.35
CA SER A 96 14.71 1.30 -22.65
C SER A 96 15.02 2.13 -21.42
N CYS A 97 14.22 3.18 -21.19
CA CYS A 97 14.33 4.04 -20.04
C CYS A 97 13.01 4.08 -19.26
N PHE A 98 13.06 3.81 -17.98
CA PHE A 98 11.89 3.76 -17.11
C PHE A 98 12.04 4.76 -15.98
N ASP A 99 10.91 5.18 -15.43
CA ASP A 99 10.89 5.86 -14.14
C ASP A 99 10.40 4.91 -13.02
N ARG A 100 10.51 5.36 -11.79
CA ARG A 100 10.06 4.63 -10.60
C ARG A 100 8.58 4.22 -10.72
N GLN A 101 7.74 5.08 -11.33
CA GLN A 101 6.31 4.81 -11.47
C GLN A 101 6.05 3.58 -12.34
N GLU A 102 6.76 3.46 -13.45
CA GLU A 102 6.61 2.30 -14.34
C GLU A 102 7.05 1.00 -13.67
N VAL A 103 8.12 1.04 -12.87
CA VAL A 103 8.58 -0.13 -12.08
C VAL A 103 7.48 -0.57 -11.11
N ILE A 104 6.87 0.35 -10.37
CA ILE A 104 5.78 0.06 -9.43
C ILE A 104 4.57 -0.55 -10.16
N ILE A 105 4.14 0.04 -11.28
CA ILE A 105 3.03 -0.49 -12.09
C ILE A 105 3.31 -1.91 -12.58
N ARG A 106 4.54 -2.20 -13.01
CA ARG A 106 4.94 -3.54 -13.46
C ARG A 106 4.94 -4.56 -12.32
N ILE A 107 5.40 -4.18 -11.12
CA ILE A 107 5.32 -5.04 -9.94
C ILE A 107 3.85 -5.37 -9.62
N PHE A 108 2.98 -4.36 -9.62
CA PHE A 108 1.56 -4.56 -9.38
C PHE A 108 0.90 -5.44 -10.44
N ALA A 109 1.30 -5.30 -11.73
CA ALA A 109 0.81 -6.15 -12.80
C ALA A 109 1.18 -7.63 -12.61
N GLN A 110 2.33 -7.92 -12.01
CA GLN A 110 2.73 -9.30 -11.67
C GLN A 110 1.98 -9.86 -10.44
N ARG A 111 1.49 -8.98 -9.55
CA ARG A 111 0.88 -9.37 -8.27
C ARG A 111 -0.64 -9.41 -8.30
N ALA A 112 -1.29 -8.70 -9.21
CA ALA A 112 -2.75 -8.63 -9.31
C ALA A 112 -3.35 -9.99 -9.63
N GLN A 113 -4.20 -10.51 -8.73
CA GLN A 113 -4.85 -11.79 -8.88
C GLN A 113 -6.38 -11.66 -8.95
N THR A 114 -6.96 -10.73 -8.21
CA THR A 114 -8.40 -10.50 -8.25
C THR A 114 -8.79 -9.67 -9.47
N LYS A 115 -10.06 -9.82 -9.91
CA LYS A 115 -10.61 -8.99 -11.00
C LYS A 115 -10.43 -7.50 -10.71
N GLU A 116 -10.64 -7.09 -9.47
CA GLU A 116 -10.52 -5.71 -9.05
C GLU A 116 -9.07 -5.20 -9.15
N ALA A 117 -8.11 -5.93 -8.58
CA ALA A 117 -6.69 -5.57 -8.67
C ALA A 117 -6.21 -5.50 -10.13
N VAL A 118 -6.64 -6.44 -10.99
CA VAL A 118 -6.32 -6.39 -12.42
C VAL A 118 -6.88 -5.14 -13.08
N LEU A 119 -8.13 -4.75 -12.80
CA LEU A 119 -8.73 -3.52 -13.33
C LEU A 119 -8.02 -2.26 -12.80
N GLN A 120 -7.61 -2.23 -11.53
CA GLN A 120 -6.86 -1.13 -10.95
C GLN A 120 -5.48 -0.96 -11.60
N VAL A 121 -4.76 -2.05 -11.78
CA VAL A 121 -3.45 -2.05 -12.46
C VAL A 121 -3.58 -1.63 -13.92
N GLU A 122 -4.61 -2.12 -14.63
CA GLU A 122 -4.86 -1.71 -16.01
C GLU A 122 -5.22 -0.21 -16.09
N LEU A 123 -6.02 0.32 -15.15
CA LEU A 123 -6.31 1.74 -15.05
C LEU A 123 -5.03 2.56 -14.85
N ALA A 124 -4.17 2.15 -13.92
CA ALA A 124 -2.89 2.80 -13.65
C ALA A 124 -1.99 2.80 -14.89
N ARG A 125 -1.86 1.63 -15.56
CA ARG A 125 -1.08 1.46 -16.78
C ARG A 125 -1.56 2.34 -17.93
N LEU A 126 -2.87 2.36 -18.19
CA LEU A 126 -3.46 3.17 -19.24
C LEU A 126 -3.32 4.67 -18.95
N SER A 127 -3.51 5.08 -17.68
CA SER A 127 -3.33 6.47 -17.26
C SER A 127 -1.87 6.94 -17.40
N TYR A 128 -0.91 6.07 -17.09
CA TYR A 128 0.52 6.33 -17.28
C TYR A 128 0.91 6.38 -18.78
N SER A 129 0.33 5.49 -19.60
CA SER A 129 0.68 5.39 -21.04
C SER A 129 0.02 6.48 -21.89
N LEU A 130 -1.16 6.97 -21.52
CA LEU A 130 -1.95 7.92 -22.32
C LEU A 130 -1.17 9.19 -22.72
N PRO A 131 -0.47 9.92 -21.82
CA PRO A 131 0.35 11.07 -22.21
C PRO A 131 1.57 10.68 -23.06
N ARG A 132 2.07 9.43 -22.91
CA ARG A 132 3.22 8.88 -23.67
C ARG A 132 2.86 8.58 -25.12
N LEU A 133 1.65 8.07 -25.37
CA LEU A 133 1.12 7.87 -26.72
C LEU A 133 1.03 9.19 -27.49
N ALA A 134 0.69 10.30 -26.85
CA ALA A 134 0.56 11.61 -27.51
C ALA A 134 1.84 12.09 -28.20
N HIS A 135 2.99 11.57 -27.82
CA HIS A 135 4.29 11.99 -28.33
C HIS A 135 4.94 11.01 -29.31
N MET A 136 4.50 9.74 -29.38
CA MET A 136 5.11 8.72 -30.25
C MET A 136 4.93 9.00 -31.75
N ASN A 137 3.86 9.63 -32.18
CA ASN A 137 3.52 9.76 -33.59
C ASN A 137 3.77 11.13 -34.22
N LYS A 138 4.23 12.14 -33.44
CA LYS A 138 4.57 13.45 -34.04
C LYS A 138 5.74 13.39 -35.04
N ASP A 139 6.61 12.40 -34.92
CA ASP A 139 7.77 12.26 -35.83
C ASP A 139 7.49 11.39 -37.03
N MET A 140 6.55 10.43 -36.96
CA MET A 140 6.06 9.76 -38.19
C MET A 140 5.37 10.75 -39.14
N ALA A 141 4.69 11.77 -38.61
CA ALA A 141 4.12 12.85 -39.41
C ALA A 141 5.20 13.77 -40.03
N ARG A 142 6.34 13.94 -39.37
CA ARG A 142 7.47 14.73 -39.91
C ARG A 142 8.30 13.97 -40.94
N GLN A 143 8.44 12.66 -40.84
CA GLN A 143 9.11 11.83 -41.85
C GLN A 143 8.34 11.68 -43.18
N ARG A 144 7.01 11.88 -43.17
CA ARG A 144 6.17 11.95 -44.38
C ARG A 144 6.00 13.39 -44.90
N GLY A 145 7.01 14.21 -44.74
CA GLY A 145 7.08 15.53 -45.35
C GLY A 145 7.11 15.43 -46.89
N GLY A 146 5.95 15.63 -47.55
CA GLY A 146 5.91 15.75 -49.01
C GLY A 146 4.65 15.20 -49.64
N ALA A 147 3.51 15.79 -49.33
CA ALA A 147 2.40 15.83 -50.27
C ALA A 147 1.41 16.92 -49.85
N PHE A 148 1.38 17.97 -50.60
CA PHE A 148 0.34 19.00 -50.62
C PHE A 148 -1.02 18.33 -50.85
N GLY A 149 -2.00 18.62 -49.97
CA GLY A 149 -3.41 18.53 -50.31
C GLY A 149 -4.11 17.24 -49.94
N ALA A 150 -4.47 17.08 -48.68
CA ALA A 150 -5.75 16.46 -48.29
C ALA A 150 -6.13 16.99 -46.89
N LYS A 151 -6.70 18.17 -46.83
CA LYS A 151 -7.61 18.57 -45.74
C LYS A 151 -8.91 17.77 -45.93
N GLY A 152 -8.91 16.50 -45.58
CA GLY A 152 -10.08 15.66 -45.40
C GLY A 152 -10.17 15.32 -43.92
N ALA A 153 -11.31 15.60 -43.31
CA ALA A 153 -11.64 15.37 -41.92
C ALA A 153 -11.59 13.89 -41.51
N GLY A 154 -10.39 13.32 -41.45
CA GLY A 154 -10.11 12.02 -40.86
C GLY A 154 -9.32 12.24 -39.58
N GLU A 155 -9.82 11.73 -38.46
CA GLU A 155 -9.10 11.63 -37.18
C GLU A 155 -7.73 10.97 -37.47
N THR A 156 -6.64 11.54 -36.96
CA THR A 156 -5.32 10.92 -37.11
C THR A 156 -5.29 9.60 -36.35
N GLN A 157 -4.51 8.61 -36.80
CA GLN A 157 -4.36 7.32 -36.10
C GLN A 157 -4.07 7.53 -34.59
N LEU A 158 -3.29 8.57 -34.25
CA LEU A 158 -2.98 8.94 -32.90
C LEU A 158 -4.22 9.40 -32.09
N GLU A 159 -5.10 10.20 -32.71
CA GLU A 159 -6.33 10.66 -32.05
C GLU A 159 -7.29 9.48 -31.81
N LEU A 160 -7.36 8.56 -32.76
CA LEU A 160 -8.10 7.30 -32.62
C LEU A 160 -7.56 6.46 -31.46
N ASP A 161 -6.24 6.23 -31.41
CA ASP A 161 -5.60 5.44 -30.35
C ASP A 161 -5.82 6.09 -28.96
N GLN A 162 -5.66 7.41 -28.86
CA GLN A 162 -5.95 8.13 -27.61
C GLN A 162 -7.43 8.06 -27.19
N ARG A 163 -8.35 8.13 -28.16
CA ARG A 163 -9.78 7.99 -27.90
C ARG A 163 -10.10 6.61 -27.36
N LEU A 164 -9.59 5.56 -27.99
CA LEU A 164 -9.78 4.18 -27.55
C LEU A 164 -9.24 3.96 -26.12
N VAL A 165 -8.07 4.52 -25.79
CA VAL A 165 -7.51 4.44 -24.44
C VAL A 165 -8.38 5.19 -23.44
N ARG A 166 -8.88 6.39 -23.76
CA ARG A 166 -9.80 7.13 -22.86
C ARG A 166 -11.13 6.41 -22.66
N GLU A 167 -11.69 5.81 -23.71
CA GLU A 167 -12.90 4.98 -23.62
C GLU A 167 -12.67 3.77 -22.69
N LYS A 168 -11.52 3.10 -22.82
CA LYS A 168 -11.13 1.98 -21.96
C LYS A 168 -10.98 2.41 -20.50
N ILE A 169 -10.29 3.53 -20.23
CA ILE A 169 -10.20 4.14 -18.89
C ILE A 169 -11.59 4.39 -18.30
N SER A 170 -12.51 4.97 -19.09
CA SER A 170 -13.88 5.27 -18.65
C SER A 170 -14.69 4.00 -18.35
N ALA A 171 -14.50 2.94 -19.14
CA ALA A 171 -15.13 1.65 -18.91
C ALA A 171 -14.64 1.00 -17.62
N ILE A 172 -13.31 0.96 -17.42
CA ILE A 172 -12.70 0.40 -16.20
C ILE A 172 -13.16 1.16 -14.94
N LYS A 173 -13.19 2.49 -14.98
CA LYS A 173 -13.70 3.30 -13.86
C LYS A 173 -15.14 2.97 -13.49
N ARG A 174 -16.00 2.69 -14.46
CA ARG A 174 -17.39 2.26 -14.20
C ARG A 174 -17.44 0.88 -13.54
N GLU A 175 -16.66 -0.10 -14.04
CA GLU A 175 -16.60 -1.42 -13.43
C GLU A 175 -16.09 -1.37 -11.99
N LEU A 176 -15.06 -0.56 -11.71
CA LEU A 176 -14.54 -0.37 -10.35
C LEU A 176 -15.59 0.26 -9.43
N ALA A 177 -16.36 1.26 -9.90
CA ALA A 177 -17.44 1.87 -9.13
C ALA A 177 -18.56 0.87 -8.79
N GLU A 178 -18.89 -0.07 -9.69
CA GLU A 178 -19.86 -1.14 -9.41
C GLU A 178 -19.34 -2.11 -8.34
N ILE A 179 -18.06 -2.47 -8.39
CA ILE A 179 -17.42 -3.32 -7.37
C ILE A 179 -17.46 -2.64 -6.00
N GLU A 180 -17.14 -1.34 -5.94
CA GLU A 180 -17.18 -0.55 -4.71
C GLU A 180 -18.60 -0.52 -4.09
N LEU A 181 -19.63 -0.28 -4.90
CA LEU A 181 -21.02 -0.27 -4.44
C LEU A 181 -21.42 -1.62 -3.82
N ASN A 182 -21.01 -2.71 -4.45
CA ASN A 182 -21.25 -4.07 -3.93
C ASN A 182 -20.54 -4.30 -2.60
N ARG A 183 -19.29 -3.83 -2.45
CA ARG A 183 -18.55 -3.89 -1.18
C ARG A 183 -19.21 -3.09 -0.07
N GLN A 184 -19.66 -1.86 -0.34
CA GLN A 184 -20.38 -1.05 0.64
C GLN A 184 -21.65 -1.77 1.14
N THR A 185 -22.37 -2.45 0.25
CA THR A 185 -23.53 -3.24 0.61
C THR A 185 -23.17 -4.44 1.51
N GLN A 186 -22.08 -5.15 1.18
CA GLN A 186 -21.59 -6.25 2.01
C GLN A 186 -21.06 -5.78 3.37
N ARG A 187 -20.39 -4.61 3.44
CA ARG A 187 -19.93 -4.02 4.70
C ARG A 187 -21.09 -3.72 5.64
N LYS A 188 -22.19 -3.14 5.15
CA LYS A 188 -23.41 -2.88 5.95
C LYS A 188 -24.01 -4.15 6.56
N GLN A 189 -23.77 -5.31 5.97
CA GLN A 189 -24.19 -6.61 6.52
C GLN A 189 -23.20 -7.17 7.56
N ARG A 190 -21.94 -6.68 7.57
CA ARG A 190 -20.88 -7.11 8.52
C ARG A 190 -20.84 -6.30 9.82
N ASP A 191 -21.76 -5.35 10.02
CA ASP A 191 -21.83 -4.36 11.13
C ASP A 191 -21.79 -4.91 12.58
N LYS A 192 -21.44 -6.19 12.76
CA LYS A 192 -21.46 -6.84 14.07
C LYS A 192 -20.09 -7.07 14.70
N MET A 193 -19.00 -6.87 13.96
CA MET A 193 -17.65 -7.11 14.46
C MET A 193 -16.75 -5.94 14.10
N PRO A 194 -16.05 -5.34 15.08
CA PRO A 194 -15.13 -4.25 14.81
C PRO A 194 -14.00 -4.69 13.88
N SER A 195 -13.40 -3.71 13.19
CA SER A 195 -12.40 -3.92 12.15
C SER A 195 -11.11 -3.14 12.42
N CYS A 196 -9.98 -3.76 12.15
CA CYS A 196 -8.66 -3.13 12.13
C CYS A 196 -8.06 -3.24 10.74
N ALA A 197 -7.36 -2.20 10.29
CA ALA A 197 -6.53 -2.26 9.09
C ALA A 197 -5.04 -2.13 9.45
N LEU A 198 -4.23 -3.06 8.94
CA LEU A 198 -2.77 -2.97 9.02
C LEU A 198 -2.30 -1.98 7.96
N VAL A 199 -1.75 -0.87 8.38
CA VAL A 199 -1.18 0.16 7.51
C VAL A 199 0.30 0.35 7.83
N GLY A 200 1.09 0.77 6.86
CA GLY A 200 2.51 0.98 7.06
C GLY A 200 3.31 0.82 5.78
N TYR A 201 4.58 1.11 5.87
CA TYR A 201 5.48 1.06 4.74
C TYR A 201 5.62 -0.35 4.16
N THR A 202 6.04 -0.47 2.89
CA THR A 202 6.35 -1.77 2.30
C THR A 202 7.44 -2.46 3.11
N ASN A 203 7.32 -3.78 3.26
CA ASN A 203 8.26 -4.59 4.04
C ASN A 203 8.35 -4.27 5.55
N ALA A 204 7.44 -3.47 6.13
CA ALA A 204 7.36 -3.26 7.58
C ALA A 204 6.90 -4.52 8.36
N GLY A 205 6.42 -5.54 7.65
CA GLY A 205 6.02 -6.83 8.22
C GLY A 205 4.53 -6.97 8.48
N LYS A 206 3.65 -6.20 7.79
CA LYS A 206 2.18 -6.26 7.92
C LYS A 206 1.62 -7.66 7.67
N SER A 207 1.93 -8.26 6.52
CA SER A 207 1.45 -9.59 6.14
C SER A 207 2.00 -10.68 7.06
N SER A 208 3.26 -10.57 7.48
CA SER A 208 3.86 -11.45 8.49
C SER A 208 3.14 -11.36 9.82
N LEU A 209 2.78 -10.14 10.24
CA LEU A 209 2.03 -9.91 11.47
C LEU A 209 0.62 -10.50 11.39
N LEU A 210 -0.09 -10.31 10.27
CA LEU A 210 -1.40 -10.92 10.06
C LEU A 210 -1.34 -12.44 10.20
N ASN A 211 -0.36 -13.10 9.54
CA ASN A 211 -0.19 -14.54 9.59
C ASN A 211 0.10 -15.03 11.01
N ALA A 212 1.07 -14.41 11.68
CA ALA A 212 1.45 -14.79 13.02
C ALA A 212 0.31 -14.60 14.05
N LEU A 213 -0.51 -13.54 13.91
CA LEU A 213 -1.65 -13.29 14.79
C LEU A 213 -2.83 -14.24 14.56
N THR A 214 -3.03 -14.70 13.30
CA THR A 214 -4.25 -15.45 12.92
C THR A 214 -4.00 -16.91 12.60
N GLY A 215 -2.73 -17.34 12.59
CA GLY A 215 -2.35 -18.71 12.17
C GLY A 215 -2.64 -18.98 10.68
N ALA A 216 -2.75 -17.93 9.87
CA ALA A 216 -3.07 -18.08 8.46
C ALA A 216 -1.78 -18.25 7.63
N ASP A 217 -1.85 -19.08 6.58
CA ASP A 217 -0.77 -19.24 5.60
C ASP A 217 -0.90 -18.22 4.45
N ALA A 218 -1.00 -16.92 4.75
CA ALA A 218 -0.91 -15.93 3.69
C ALA A 218 0.53 -15.91 3.14
N TYR A 219 0.63 -15.82 1.83
CA TYR A 219 1.92 -15.79 1.14
C TYR A 219 2.75 -14.59 1.60
N VAL A 220 3.87 -14.85 2.27
CA VAL A 220 4.80 -13.83 2.73
C VAL A 220 6.12 -13.99 1.98
N GLU A 221 6.45 -13.03 1.15
CA GLU A 221 7.78 -12.88 0.58
C GLU A 221 8.49 -11.67 1.19
N ASN A 222 9.80 -11.76 1.31
CA ASN A 222 10.65 -10.62 1.69
C ASN A 222 10.88 -9.71 0.46
N LYS A 223 9.80 -9.34 -0.22
CA LYS A 223 9.76 -8.47 -1.40
C LYS A 223 8.78 -7.33 -1.18
N LEU A 224 9.04 -6.20 -1.82
CA LEU A 224 8.12 -5.07 -1.78
C LEU A 224 6.79 -5.42 -2.44
N PHE A 225 5.69 -4.88 -1.91
CA PHE A 225 4.32 -5.16 -2.41
C PHE A 225 3.97 -6.65 -2.45
N ALA A 226 4.29 -7.38 -1.37
CA ALA A 226 3.89 -8.78 -1.24
C ALA A 226 2.36 -8.95 -1.27
N THR A 227 1.64 -7.98 -0.72
CA THR A 227 0.17 -7.91 -0.70
C THR A 227 -0.31 -6.77 -1.59
N LEU A 228 -1.13 -7.07 -2.59
CA LEU A 228 -1.86 -6.11 -3.42
C LEU A 228 -3.36 -6.19 -3.15
N ASP A 229 -3.89 -7.39 -3.02
CA ASP A 229 -5.30 -7.62 -2.68
C ASP A 229 -5.47 -7.61 -1.16
N PRO A 230 -6.45 -6.85 -0.60
CA PRO A 230 -6.69 -6.84 0.84
C PRO A 230 -7.07 -8.23 1.36
N LEU A 231 -6.40 -8.67 2.40
CA LEU A 231 -6.68 -9.96 3.03
C LEU A 231 -7.25 -9.76 4.43
N THR A 232 -8.53 -10.08 4.62
CA THR A 232 -9.21 -9.96 5.91
C THR A 232 -9.25 -11.31 6.62
N ARG A 233 -8.92 -11.31 7.92
CA ARG A 233 -8.98 -12.48 8.81
C ARG A 233 -9.63 -12.09 10.14
N LYS A 234 -10.25 -13.07 10.78
CA LYS A 234 -10.79 -12.91 12.14
C LYS A 234 -9.69 -13.21 13.15
N LEU A 235 -9.45 -12.28 14.08
CA LEU A 235 -8.57 -12.47 15.22
C LEU A 235 -9.43 -12.59 16.48
N PRO A 236 -9.39 -13.71 17.22
CA PRO A 236 -9.97 -13.80 18.54
C PRO A 236 -9.12 -12.97 19.53
N LEU A 237 -9.78 -12.08 20.26
CA LEU A 237 -9.15 -11.29 21.30
C LEU A 237 -9.27 -11.97 22.68
N ASN A 238 -10.44 -12.57 22.93
CA ASN A 238 -10.74 -13.43 24.07
C ASN A 238 -11.80 -14.48 23.68
N GLU A 239 -12.36 -15.21 24.65
CA GLU A 239 -13.38 -16.26 24.41
C GLU A 239 -14.65 -15.75 23.71
N SER A 240 -15.00 -14.47 23.92
CA SER A 240 -16.27 -13.89 23.45
C SER A 240 -16.08 -12.81 22.40
N ALA A 241 -14.94 -12.10 22.38
CA ALA A 241 -14.67 -10.97 21.53
C ALA A 241 -13.69 -11.32 20.41
N GLY A 242 -13.88 -10.71 19.27
CA GLY A 242 -12.98 -10.82 18.13
C GLY A 242 -12.98 -9.55 17.29
N VAL A 243 -12.00 -9.43 16.42
CA VAL A 243 -11.85 -8.32 15.49
C VAL A 243 -11.52 -8.85 14.10
N LEU A 244 -11.98 -8.14 13.07
CA LEU A 244 -11.53 -8.38 11.71
C LEU A 244 -10.25 -7.58 11.49
N ILE A 245 -9.16 -8.26 11.11
CA ILE A 245 -7.91 -7.60 10.73
C ILE A 245 -7.73 -7.75 9.22
N THR A 246 -7.48 -6.63 8.55
CA THR A 246 -7.24 -6.57 7.11
C THR A 246 -5.80 -6.13 6.85
N ASP A 247 -5.03 -6.94 6.11
CA ASP A 247 -3.75 -6.52 5.55
C ASP A 247 -3.99 -5.64 4.32
N THR A 248 -3.30 -4.52 4.23
CA THR A 248 -3.42 -3.58 3.12
C THR A 248 -2.12 -3.48 2.32
N VAL A 249 -2.22 -2.86 1.15
CA VAL A 249 -1.05 -2.55 0.33
C VAL A 249 -0.05 -1.72 1.12
N GLY A 250 1.25 -2.07 1.04
CA GLY A 250 2.30 -1.29 1.67
C GLY A 250 2.56 0.03 0.94
N PHE A 251 2.83 1.08 1.70
CA PHE A 251 3.21 2.38 1.14
C PHE A 251 4.69 2.42 0.75
N VAL A 252 5.02 3.29 -0.20
CA VAL A 252 6.38 3.61 -0.63
C VAL A 252 6.52 5.12 -0.74
N SER A 253 7.75 5.61 -0.71
CA SER A 253 8.01 7.03 -0.95
C SER A 253 7.60 7.45 -2.36
N ASN A 254 7.17 8.70 -2.50
CA ASN A 254 6.81 9.30 -3.78
C ASN A 254 5.78 8.49 -4.59
N LEU A 255 4.76 7.90 -3.92
CA LEU A 255 3.68 7.22 -4.62
C LEU A 255 2.87 8.24 -5.43
N PRO A 256 2.78 8.09 -6.76
CA PRO A 256 2.07 9.07 -7.59
C PRO A 256 0.57 9.10 -7.30
N HIS A 257 -0.05 10.28 -7.30
CA HIS A 257 -1.48 10.45 -7.03
C HIS A 257 -2.39 9.59 -7.93
N HIS A 258 -2.02 9.43 -9.22
CA HIS A 258 -2.81 8.58 -10.11
C HIS A 258 -2.76 7.09 -9.75
N LEU A 259 -1.70 6.64 -9.04
CA LEU A 259 -1.66 5.30 -8.46
C LEU A 259 -2.50 5.23 -7.19
N ILE A 260 -2.48 6.26 -6.35
CA ILE A 260 -3.37 6.35 -5.18
C ILE A 260 -4.82 6.28 -5.65
N ASP A 261 -5.21 7.03 -6.69
CA ASP A 261 -6.55 6.99 -7.28
C ASP A 261 -6.91 5.60 -7.84
N ALA A 262 -5.97 4.93 -8.51
CA ALA A 262 -6.19 3.60 -9.06
C ALA A 262 -6.38 2.55 -7.96
N PHE A 263 -5.64 2.66 -6.83
CA PHE A 263 -5.69 1.75 -5.70
C PHE A 263 -6.57 2.24 -4.55
N LYS A 264 -7.37 3.28 -4.76
CA LYS A 264 -8.23 3.88 -3.73
C LYS A 264 -9.10 2.84 -3.05
N SER A 265 -9.71 1.92 -3.79
CA SER A 265 -10.60 0.91 -3.23
C SER A 265 -9.88 -0.13 -2.34
N THR A 266 -8.61 -0.42 -2.58
CA THR A 266 -7.79 -1.25 -1.68
C THR A 266 -7.35 -0.48 -0.43
N LEU A 267 -7.15 0.83 -0.55
CA LEU A 267 -6.82 1.72 0.55
C LEU A 267 -8.04 2.10 1.38
N GLU A 268 -9.25 1.98 0.83
CA GLU A 268 -10.52 2.24 1.54
C GLU A 268 -10.73 1.35 2.76
N GLU A 269 -10.11 0.16 2.81
CA GLU A 269 -10.15 -0.66 4.02
C GLU A 269 -9.51 0.07 5.22
N ALA A 270 -8.53 0.95 4.98
CA ALA A 270 -7.98 1.81 6.02
C ALA A 270 -8.93 2.95 6.40
N VAL A 271 -9.66 3.52 5.43
CA VAL A 271 -10.63 4.62 5.67
C VAL A 271 -11.80 4.16 6.54
N TYR A 272 -12.29 2.93 6.30
CA TYR A 272 -13.47 2.38 6.99
C TYR A 272 -13.15 1.54 8.23
N ALA A 273 -11.87 1.32 8.55
CA ALA A 273 -11.49 0.60 9.75
C ALA A 273 -11.81 1.41 11.02
N ASP A 274 -12.27 0.70 12.06
CA ASP A 274 -12.51 1.30 13.38
C ASP A 274 -11.19 1.65 14.10
N LEU A 275 -10.08 0.93 13.75
CA LEU A 275 -8.75 1.17 14.29
C LEU A 275 -7.69 0.90 13.23
N LEU A 276 -6.74 1.82 13.06
CA LEU A 276 -5.55 1.62 12.25
C LEU A 276 -4.41 1.05 13.09
N LEU A 277 -3.84 -0.06 12.65
CA LEU A 277 -2.62 -0.62 13.22
C LEU A 277 -1.45 -0.20 12.33
N LEU A 278 -0.74 0.87 12.75
CA LEU A 278 0.34 1.46 11.98
C LEU A 278 1.65 0.74 12.30
N VAL A 279 2.10 -0.11 11.37
CA VAL A 279 3.28 -0.98 11.54
C VAL A 279 4.52 -0.27 11.02
N LEU A 280 5.52 -0.10 11.88
CA LEU A 280 6.82 0.49 11.58
C LEU A 280 7.94 -0.54 11.79
N ASP A 281 8.92 -0.55 10.91
CA ASP A 281 10.13 -1.36 11.07
C ASP A 281 11.09 -0.66 12.03
N SER A 282 11.20 -1.15 13.26
CA SER A 282 12.06 -0.53 14.29
C SER A 282 13.56 -0.73 14.06
N SER A 283 13.92 -1.58 13.10
CA SER A 283 15.32 -1.81 12.70
C SER A 283 15.78 -0.90 11.54
N ASP A 284 14.85 -0.19 10.88
CA ASP A 284 15.16 0.64 9.72
C ASP A 284 15.55 2.06 10.16
N PRO A 285 16.75 2.57 9.81
CA PRO A 285 17.16 3.94 10.13
C PRO A 285 16.23 5.02 9.58
N GLU A 286 15.47 4.72 8.51
CA GLU A 286 14.53 5.64 7.88
C GLU A 286 13.09 5.51 8.41
N ALA A 287 12.88 4.75 9.50
CA ALA A 287 11.54 4.49 10.08
C ALA A 287 10.73 5.76 10.37
N GLU A 288 11.39 6.85 10.77
CA GLU A 288 10.74 8.15 11.00
C GLU A 288 10.22 8.79 9.71
N ALA A 289 11.03 8.82 8.65
CA ALA A 289 10.61 9.31 7.34
C ALA A 289 9.51 8.43 6.70
N GLN A 290 9.60 7.12 6.93
CA GLN A 290 8.55 6.18 6.52
C GLN A 290 7.23 6.44 7.23
N TYR A 291 7.27 6.74 8.53
CA TYR A 291 6.08 7.14 9.30
C TYR A 291 5.42 8.39 8.71
N GLU A 292 6.20 9.42 8.40
CA GLU A 292 5.68 10.66 7.79
C GLU A 292 5.05 10.37 6.43
N THR A 293 5.70 9.55 5.61
CA THR A 293 5.15 9.12 4.31
C THR A 293 3.80 8.42 4.47
N VAL A 294 3.68 7.51 5.44
CA VAL A 294 2.42 6.82 5.74
C VAL A 294 1.34 7.81 6.17
N CYS A 295 1.67 8.76 7.05
CA CYS A 295 0.72 9.78 7.51
C CYS A 295 0.21 10.66 6.35
N ASN A 296 1.09 11.09 5.43
CA ASN A 296 0.70 11.87 4.26
C ASN A 296 -0.27 11.10 3.36
N VAL A 297 -0.01 9.82 3.11
CA VAL A 297 -0.91 8.99 2.31
C VAL A 297 -2.25 8.77 3.02
N LEU A 298 -2.26 8.57 4.35
CA LEU A 298 -3.50 8.47 5.13
C LEU A 298 -4.34 9.77 5.07
N GLU A 299 -3.69 10.93 5.02
CA GLU A 299 -4.34 12.23 4.80
C GLU A 299 -4.92 12.32 3.38
N ASP A 300 -4.16 11.96 2.36
CA ASP A 300 -4.60 11.97 0.95
C ASP A 300 -5.86 11.12 0.71
N ILE A 301 -6.00 10.00 1.43
CA ILE A 301 -7.17 9.12 1.32
C ILE A 301 -8.31 9.48 2.30
N GLY A 302 -8.12 10.45 3.20
CA GLY A 302 -9.11 10.91 4.19
C GLY A 302 -9.24 10.00 5.43
N ALA A 303 -8.18 9.27 5.78
CA ALA A 303 -8.10 8.40 6.97
C ALA A 303 -7.32 9.03 8.15
N GLU A 304 -7.02 10.33 8.08
CA GLU A 304 -6.21 11.03 9.09
C GLU A 304 -6.88 11.08 10.48
N LYS A 305 -8.21 11.01 10.54
CA LYS A 305 -9.00 11.08 11.78
C LYS A 305 -9.24 9.74 12.44
N ASN A 306 -8.93 8.64 11.75
CA ASN A 306 -9.15 7.32 12.31
C ASN A 306 -8.24 7.09 13.53
N PRO A 307 -8.76 6.47 14.61
CA PRO A 307 -7.94 6.03 15.74
C PRO A 307 -6.78 5.18 15.23
N ARG A 308 -5.58 5.40 15.75
CA ARG A 308 -4.39 4.65 15.32
C ARG A 308 -3.59 4.14 16.51
N LEU A 309 -3.10 2.92 16.41
CA LEU A 309 -2.17 2.28 17.33
C LEU A 309 -0.86 2.04 16.60
N ILE A 310 0.24 2.56 17.13
CA ILE A 310 1.57 2.42 16.52
C ILE A 310 2.20 1.12 17.03
N LEU A 311 2.70 0.33 16.09
CA LEU A 311 3.37 -0.94 16.34
C LEU A 311 4.81 -0.85 15.85
N LEU A 312 5.77 -0.93 16.77
CA LEU A 312 7.20 -1.02 16.45
C LEU A 312 7.56 -2.50 16.24
N ASN A 313 7.57 -2.92 14.99
CA ASN A 313 7.83 -4.30 14.59
C ASN A 313 9.32 -4.57 14.36
N LYS A 314 9.68 -5.84 14.29
CA LYS A 314 11.04 -6.35 14.08
C LYS A 314 12.00 -5.99 15.21
N VAL A 315 11.50 -5.96 16.44
CA VAL A 315 12.37 -5.73 17.62
C VAL A 315 13.45 -6.79 17.78
N ASP A 316 13.26 -7.98 17.17
CA ASP A 316 14.25 -9.06 17.07
C ASP A 316 15.48 -8.67 16.24
N LYS A 317 15.38 -7.66 15.38
CA LYS A 317 16.45 -7.15 14.51
C LYS A 317 16.97 -5.78 14.93
N ALA A 318 16.34 -5.17 15.94
CA ALA A 318 16.75 -3.86 16.40
C ALA A 318 18.14 -3.94 17.02
N ASP A 319 19.14 -3.49 16.27
CA ASP A 319 20.52 -3.46 16.72
C ASP A 319 20.76 -2.19 17.55
N ASP A 320 21.49 -2.30 18.66
CA ASP A 320 21.78 -1.18 19.54
C ASP A 320 22.70 -0.12 18.90
N GLU A 321 23.44 -0.47 17.85
CA GLU A 321 24.41 0.42 17.19
C GLU A 321 23.78 1.70 16.62
N ASN A 322 22.56 1.64 16.06
CA ASN A 322 21.90 2.80 15.45
C ASN A 322 20.93 3.55 16.36
N HIS A 323 20.65 3.02 17.55
CA HIS A 323 19.68 3.55 18.49
C HIS A 323 18.28 3.88 17.88
N THR A 324 17.94 3.25 16.77
CA THR A 324 16.68 3.53 16.03
C THR A 324 15.48 3.20 16.89
N LEU A 325 15.46 2.01 17.49
CA LEU A 325 14.39 1.59 18.40
C LEU A 325 14.22 2.56 19.58
N GLN A 326 15.31 3.03 20.17
CA GLN A 326 15.28 3.99 21.30
C GLN A 326 14.69 5.34 20.86
N LYS A 327 15.09 5.86 19.70
CA LYS A 327 14.54 7.09 19.13
C LYS A 327 13.04 6.96 18.88
N MET A 328 12.62 5.83 18.29
CA MET A 328 11.20 5.56 18.01
C MET A 328 10.37 5.41 19.29
N ARG A 329 10.91 4.81 20.35
CA ARG A 329 10.23 4.73 21.66
C ARG A 329 10.06 6.10 22.32
N ILE A 330 11.04 7.00 22.17
CA ILE A 330 10.92 8.37 22.67
C ILE A 330 9.85 9.14 21.92
N LYS A 331 9.82 8.97 20.57
CA LYS A 331 8.83 9.64 19.73
C LYS A 331 7.41 9.08 19.90
N PHE A 332 7.29 7.78 20.15
CA PHE A 332 6.01 7.05 20.30
C PHE A 332 5.99 6.27 21.61
N PRO A 333 5.79 6.95 22.77
CA PRO A 333 5.84 6.30 24.08
C PRO A 333 4.75 5.25 24.27
N ASP A 334 3.59 5.39 23.61
CA ASP A 334 2.45 4.48 23.70
C ASP A 334 2.49 3.36 22.64
N ALA A 335 3.57 3.29 21.84
CA ALA A 335 3.70 2.26 20.81
C ALA A 335 3.94 0.88 21.44
N ILE A 336 3.34 -0.13 20.83
CA ILE A 336 3.56 -1.52 21.24
C ILE A 336 4.77 -2.09 20.49
N LEU A 337 5.68 -2.68 21.26
CA LEU A 337 6.86 -3.37 20.74
C LEU A 337 6.48 -4.79 20.34
N ILE A 338 6.71 -5.17 19.08
CA ILE A 338 6.37 -6.49 18.57
C ILE A 338 7.47 -7.10 17.72
N SER A 339 7.50 -8.42 17.67
CA SER A 339 8.19 -9.19 16.63
C SER A 339 7.20 -10.15 16.00
N ALA A 340 6.86 -9.93 14.75
CA ALA A 340 6.02 -10.87 14.00
C ALA A 340 6.70 -12.21 13.76
N LYS A 341 8.04 -12.27 13.87
CA LYS A 341 8.84 -13.49 13.72
C LYS A 341 8.83 -14.34 14.99
N ASP A 342 8.99 -13.69 16.14
CA ASP A 342 9.16 -14.38 17.44
C ASP A 342 7.87 -14.33 18.28
N GLU A 343 6.77 -13.77 17.72
CA GLU A 343 5.46 -13.58 18.35
C GLU A 343 5.50 -12.75 19.64
N THR A 344 6.56 -11.95 19.82
CA THR A 344 6.73 -11.09 20.99
C THR A 344 5.73 -9.94 20.97
N GLY A 345 5.18 -9.56 22.14
CA GLY A 345 4.27 -8.44 22.32
C GLY A 345 2.82 -8.70 21.87
N PHE A 346 2.46 -9.91 21.42
CA PHE A 346 1.12 -10.22 20.91
C PHE A 346 0.02 -10.16 21.96
N LEU A 347 0.31 -10.51 23.22
CA LEU A 347 -0.66 -10.43 24.31
C LEU A 347 -1.00 -8.95 24.60
N ASP A 348 0.01 -8.10 24.67
CA ASP A 348 -0.17 -6.66 24.91
C ASP A 348 -0.92 -6.02 23.74
N LEU A 349 -0.59 -6.41 22.50
CA LEU A 349 -1.28 -5.96 21.30
C LEU A 349 -2.76 -6.33 21.32
N LYS A 350 -3.11 -7.59 21.59
CA LYS A 350 -4.50 -8.06 21.69
C LYS A 350 -5.26 -7.34 22.79
N SER A 351 -4.63 -7.16 23.94
CA SER A 351 -5.21 -6.43 25.08
C SER A 351 -5.50 -4.97 24.73
N LYS A 352 -4.54 -4.30 24.05
CA LYS A 352 -4.71 -2.90 23.65
C LYS A 352 -5.74 -2.71 22.53
N ILE A 353 -5.80 -3.61 21.56
CA ILE A 353 -6.87 -3.63 20.55
C ILE A 353 -8.24 -3.80 21.23
N TYR A 354 -8.35 -4.71 22.19
CA TYR A 354 -9.58 -4.95 22.92
C TYR A 354 -10.03 -3.71 23.71
N GLU A 355 -9.12 -3.05 24.43
CA GLU A 355 -9.37 -1.80 25.13
C GLU A 355 -9.88 -0.70 24.19
N LEU A 356 -9.18 -0.46 23.07
CA LEU A 356 -9.50 0.63 22.15
C LEU A 356 -10.84 0.41 21.41
N LEU A 357 -11.18 -0.83 21.07
CA LEU A 357 -12.39 -1.13 20.30
C LEU A 357 -13.62 -1.38 21.19
N TYR A 358 -13.43 -1.94 22.37
CA TYR A 358 -14.53 -2.30 23.25
C TYR A 358 -14.67 -1.36 24.47
N GLY A 359 -13.75 -0.39 24.62
CA GLY A 359 -13.80 0.63 25.67
C GLY A 359 -13.33 0.13 27.03
N ASP A 360 -13.56 0.95 28.06
CA ASP A 360 -13.15 0.67 29.42
C ASP A 360 -14.07 -0.36 30.09
N VAL A 361 -13.50 -1.10 31.04
CA VAL A 361 -14.24 -2.04 31.89
C VAL A 361 -15.13 -1.25 32.82
N ALA A 362 -16.40 -1.60 32.89
CA ALA A 362 -17.34 -1.05 33.85
C ALA A 362 -18.23 -2.16 34.44
N GLU A 363 -18.66 -1.97 35.71
CA GLU A 363 -19.59 -2.84 36.38
C GLU A 363 -21.03 -2.31 36.20
N TYR A 364 -21.93 -3.17 35.80
CA TYR A 364 -23.34 -2.87 35.61
C TYR A 364 -24.19 -3.81 36.47
N ILE A 365 -25.27 -3.28 37.06
CA ILE A 365 -26.30 -4.08 37.69
C ILE A 365 -27.56 -3.99 36.86
N ILE A 366 -27.80 -5.01 36.01
CA ILE A 366 -28.88 -5.01 35.05
C ILE A 366 -30.05 -5.84 35.59
N PRO A 367 -31.28 -5.25 35.69
CA PRO A 367 -32.44 -6.01 36.11
C PRO A 367 -32.70 -7.26 35.26
N VAL A 368 -33.10 -8.34 35.87
CA VAL A 368 -33.37 -9.64 35.18
C VAL A 368 -34.41 -9.47 34.05
N THR A 369 -35.29 -8.45 34.16
CA THR A 369 -36.29 -8.12 33.12
C THR A 369 -35.66 -7.61 31.81
N GLN A 370 -34.43 -7.14 31.84
CA GLN A 370 -33.70 -6.58 30.67
C GLN A 370 -32.89 -7.66 29.91
N THR A 371 -33.50 -8.84 29.72
CA THR A 371 -32.84 -9.99 29.04
C THR A 371 -32.36 -9.66 27.62
N VAL A 372 -33.04 -8.75 26.91
CA VAL A 372 -32.65 -8.30 25.57
C VAL A 372 -31.29 -7.62 25.59
N LEU A 373 -31.07 -6.68 26.56
CA LEU A 373 -29.79 -5.98 26.71
C LEU A 373 -28.66 -6.92 27.10
N ILE A 374 -28.91 -7.86 28.04
CA ILE A 374 -27.92 -8.87 28.44
C ILE A 374 -27.53 -9.73 27.24
N ASN A 375 -28.49 -10.15 26.41
CA ASN A 375 -28.23 -10.93 25.20
C ASN A 375 -27.49 -10.10 24.13
N GLU A 376 -27.76 -8.81 23.99
CA GLU A 376 -27.01 -7.93 23.08
C GLU A 376 -25.54 -7.82 23.53
N LEU A 377 -25.28 -7.64 24.84
CA LEU A 377 -23.91 -7.61 25.39
C LEU A 377 -23.18 -8.96 25.17
N LYS A 378 -23.86 -10.09 25.37
CA LYS A 378 -23.28 -11.42 25.06
C LYS A 378 -22.93 -11.58 23.60
N LYS A 379 -23.83 -11.19 22.70
CA LYS A 379 -23.61 -11.29 21.24
C LYS A 379 -22.49 -10.38 20.76
N ALA A 380 -22.29 -9.23 21.41
CA ALA A 380 -21.23 -8.30 21.13
C ALA A 380 -19.86 -8.73 21.71
N GLY A 381 -19.82 -9.78 22.53
CA GLY A 381 -18.58 -10.24 23.16
C GLY A 381 -18.00 -9.28 24.21
N CYS A 382 -18.85 -8.41 24.77
CA CYS A 382 -18.44 -7.36 25.68
C CYS A 382 -18.30 -7.79 27.13
N ILE A 383 -18.87 -8.95 27.51
CA ILE A 383 -18.95 -9.41 28.91
C ILE A 383 -17.66 -10.13 29.29
N GLU A 384 -17.01 -9.65 30.38
CA GLU A 384 -15.86 -10.30 31.00
C GLU A 384 -16.29 -11.21 32.17
N LYS A 385 -17.29 -10.77 32.95
CA LYS A 385 -17.81 -11.52 34.12
C LYS A 385 -19.32 -11.31 34.23
N GLU A 386 -20.05 -12.38 34.59
CA GLU A 386 -21.50 -12.36 34.80
C GLU A 386 -21.84 -13.12 36.08
N GLU A 387 -22.56 -12.50 36.98
CA GLU A 387 -23.05 -13.10 38.23
C GLU A 387 -24.54 -12.78 38.40
N TRP A 388 -25.35 -13.81 38.62
CA TRP A 388 -26.78 -13.65 38.85
C TRP A 388 -27.04 -13.60 40.37
N LEU A 389 -27.53 -12.45 40.85
CA LEU A 389 -27.81 -12.20 42.26
C LEU A 389 -29.29 -11.78 42.42
N ASP A 390 -29.75 -11.69 43.70
CA ASP A 390 -31.17 -11.40 43.98
C ASP A 390 -31.57 -9.96 43.54
N ASP A 391 -30.63 -9.05 43.47
CA ASP A 391 -30.82 -7.63 43.08
C ASP A 391 -30.71 -7.39 41.57
N GLY A 392 -30.30 -8.42 40.79
CA GLY A 392 -30.12 -8.33 39.35
C GLY A 392 -28.93 -9.13 38.84
N VAL A 393 -28.62 -8.93 37.58
CA VAL A 393 -27.43 -9.52 36.96
C VAL A 393 -26.26 -8.53 37.02
N HIS A 394 -25.26 -8.90 37.80
CA HIS A 394 -24.02 -8.15 37.91
C HIS A 394 -23.13 -8.51 36.73
N ILE A 395 -22.85 -7.54 35.88
CA ILE A 395 -22.09 -7.72 34.65
C ILE A 395 -20.88 -6.78 34.68
N THR A 396 -19.69 -7.37 34.62
CA THR A 396 -18.47 -6.63 34.30
C THR A 396 -18.31 -6.69 32.76
N ALA A 397 -18.42 -5.55 32.11
CA ALA A 397 -18.39 -5.50 30.65
C ALA A 397 -17.71 -4.24 30.12
N ARG A 398 -17.23 -4.32 28.87
CA ARG A 398 -16.78 -3.20 28.07
C ARG A 398 -17.86 -2.84 27.10
N ALA A 399 -18.45 -1.67 27.22
CA ALA A 399 -19.51 -1.22 26.32
C ALA A 399 -19.10 0.07 25.63
N THR A 400 -19.32 0.13 24.32
CA THR A 400 -19.05 1.32 23.49
C THR A 400 -20.29 1.74 22.69
N GLY A 401 -20.32 2.97 22.21
CA GLY A 401 -21.37 3.47 21.34
C GLY A 401 -22.77 3.25 21.89
N ARG A 402 -23.65 2.57 21.13
CA ARG A 402 -25.04 2.32 21.49
C ARG A 402 -25.18 1.47 22.76
N LEU A 403 -24.33 0.45 22.93
CA LEU A 403 -24.39 -0.42 24.12
C LEU A 403 -24.03 0.34 25.39
N LEU A 404 -23.02 1.24 25.32
CA LEU A 404 -22.67 2.11 26.44
C LEU A 404 -23.86 3.00 26.85
N ALA A 405 -24.54 3.60 25.88
CA ALA A 405 -25.74 4.42 26.15
C ALA A 405 -26.87 3.63 26.79
N LEU A 406 -27.08 2.37 26.37
CA LEU A 406 -28.09 1.49 26.95
C LEU A 406 -27.72 0.96 28.34
N CYS A 407 -26.45 0.77 28.61
CA CYS A 407 -25.93 0.27 29.91
C CYS A 407 -25.73 1.38 30.94
N SER A 408 -25.56 2.65 30.50
CA SER A 408 -25.28 3.77 31.40
C SER A 408 -26.26 3.96 32.58
N PRO A 409 -27.60 3.68 32.45
CA PRO A 409 -28.52 3.73 33.58
C PRO A 409 -28.26 2.68 34.66
N PHE A 410 -27.55 1.63 34.32
CA PHE A 410 -27.28 0.47 35.18
C PHE A 410 -25.85 0.42 35.69
N LEU A 411 -25.06 1.50 35.48
CA LEU A 411 -23.68 1.60 35.96
C LEU A 411 -23.67 1.53 37.47
N LYS A 412 -22.88 0.59 38.03
CA LYS A 412 -22.65 0.48 39.44
C LYS A 412 -21.84 1.70 39.92
N LYS A 413 -22.39 2.49 40.80
CA LYS A 413 -21.76 3.69 41.39
C LYS A 413 -20.65 3.33 42.35
#